data_7dfed411a91ac0439dd65c84580d4f24
#
_entry.id   7dfed411a91ac0439dd65c84580d4f24
#
_cell.length_a   1.000
_cell.length_b   1.000
_cell.length_c   1.000
_cell.angle_alpha   90.00
_cell.angle_beta   90.00
_cell.angle_gamma   90.00
#
_symmetry.space_group_name_H-M   'P 1'
#
loop_
_entity.id
_entity.type
_entity.pdbx_description
1 polymer ?
#
loop_
_entity_poly.entity_id
_entity_poly.type
_entity_poly.pdbx_seq_one_letter_code
_entity_poly.pdbx_strand_id
1 'polypeptide(L)'
;DGLRIILIHPAEALNLASANALLKMLEEPAEGVIFILVAHQLQRLLPTIISRCQKINMPMPIDTQALAWLNEQGVKNAKEQLAYLDGSPIKVFSEQLQFAQLTEIWRLLALGSKLQPNIAAPTLIANSVEIGVIALQKWIYDIVSIRFSQQLRYHAAHATALQALADKVNLASLFQLQKKVDNLRKLALHPLNHELQMESLLLEYTRIFQPNN
;
A
#
# COMPACT_ATOMS: atom_id res chain seq x y z
N ASP A 1 -10.50 37.60 -21.94
CA ASP A 1 -10.92 36.19 -22.11
C ASP A 1 -9.68 35.32 -22.18
N GLY A 2 -9.35 34.70 -21.02
CA GLY A 2 -8.15 33.87 -20.89
C GLY A 2 -8.52 32.39 -20.74
N LEU A 3 -7.56 31.51 -21.01
CA LEU A 3 -7.67 30.08 -20.75
C LEU A 3 -7.88 29.83 -19.25
N ARG A 4 -8.93 29.07 -18.90
CA ARG A 4 -9.22 28.62 -17.54
C ARG A 4 -9.01 27.13 -17.43
N ILE A 5 -8.20 26.68 -16.47
CA ILE A 5 -7.95 25.26 -16.21
C ILE A 5 -8.63 24.87 -14.90
N ILE A 6 -9.45 23.84 -14.95
CA ILE A 6 -10.12 23.27 -13.78
C ILE A 6 -9.49 21.90 -13.52
N LEU A 7 -8.73 21.78 -12.41
CA LEU A 7 -8.09 20.55 -11.98
C LEU A 7 -8.94 19.86 -10.91
N ILE A 8 -9.28 18.59 -11.12
CA ILE A 8 -9.98 17.74 -10.14
C ILE A 8 -9.06 16.57 -9.77
N HIS A 9 -8.63 16.49 -8.51
CA HIS A 9 -7.72 15.46 -8.00
C HIS A 9 -8.02 15.11 -6.54
N PRO A 10 -8.23 13.86 -6.20
CA PRO A 10 -8.47 12.73 -7.09
C PRO A 10 -9.91 12.74 -7.63
N ALA A 11 -10.07 12.47 -8.92
CA ALA A 11 -11.38 12.54 -9.59
C ALA A 11 -12.36 11.44 -9.12
N GLU A 12 -11.84 10.27 -8.69
CA GLU A 12 -12.63 9.18 -8.11
C GLU A 12 -13.20 9.48 -6.72
N ALA A 13 -12.82 10.58 -6.09
CA ALA A 13 -13.44 11.05 -4.83
C ALA A 13 -14.76 11.80 -5.03
N LEU A 14 -15.11 12.14 -6.27
CA LEU A 14 -16.40 12.73 -6.58
C LEU A 14 -17.52 11.78 -6.18
N ASN A 15 -18.50 12.29 -5.41
CA ASN A 15 -19.73 11.56 -5.19
C ASN A 15 -20.60 11.55 -6.47
N LEU A 16 -21.62 10.69 -6.50
CA LEU A 16 -22.46 10.50 -7.69
C LEU A 16 -23.14 11.81 -8.15
N ALA A 17 -23.59 12.64 -7.21
CA ALA A 17 -24.24 13.90 -7.54
C ALA A 17 -23.27 14.90 -8.19
N SER A 18 -22.06 15.05 -7.64
CA SER A 18 -21.00 15.90 -8.20
C SER A 18 -20.51 15.39 -9.55
N ALA A 19 -20.35 14.07 -9.69
CA ALA A 19 -19.96 13.45 -10.94
C ALA A 19 -21.00 13.70 -12.05
N ASN A 20 -22.30 13.58 -11.75
CA ASN A 20 -23.37 13.85 -12.70
C ASN A 20 -23.47 15.35 -13.06
N ALA A 21 -23.24 16.25 -12.10
CA ALA A 21 -23.19 17.68 -12.37
C ALA A 21 -22.03 18.06 -13.32
N LEU A 22 -20.89 17.37 -13.18
CA LEU A 22 -19.71 17.57 -14.03
C LEU A 22 -19.98 17.15 -15.48
N LEU A 23 -20.83 16.13 -15.74
CA LEU A 23 -21.11 15.64 -17.09
C LEU A 23 -21.61 16.75 -18.02
N LYS A 24 -22.50 17.63 -17.56
CA LYS A 24 -23.02 18.74 -18.35
C LYS A 24 -21.92 19.69 -18.81
N MET A 25 -20.95 19.94 -17.93
CA MET A 25 -19.83 20.83 -18.23
C MET A 25 -18.77 20.17 -19.12
N LEU A 26 -18.68 18.83 -19.10
CA LEU A 26 -17.79 18.08 -19.98
C LEU A 26 -18.39 17.91 -21.39
N GLU A 27 -19.71 17.87 -21.51
CA GLU A 27 -20.43 17.81 -22.82
C GLU A 27 -20.33 19.13 -23.58
N GLU A 28 -20.57 20.24 -22.89
CA GLU A 28 -20.59 21.58 -23.48
C GLU A 28 -19.70 22.51 -22.63
N PRO A 29 -18.36 22.37 -22.71
CA PRO A 29 -17.47 23.22 -21.95
C PRO A 29 -17.56 24.67 -22.42
N ALA A 30 -17.58 25.61 -21.49
CA ALA A 30 -17.53 27.01 -21.83
C ALA A 30 -16.23 27.35 -22.60
N GLU A 31 -16.29 28.32 -23.48
CA GLU A 31 -15.16 28.73 -24.31
C GLU A 31 -13.95 29.08 -23.44
N GLY A 32 -12.77 28.56 -23.79
CA GLY A 32 -11.53 28.74 -23.05
C GLY A 32 -11.43 27.99 -21.73
N VAL A 33 -12.30 26.98 -21.47
CA VAL A 33 -12.22 26.13 -20.27
C VAL A 33 -11.63 24.76 -20.63
N ILE A 34 -10.61 24.33 -19.87
CA ILE A 34 -10.04 22.97 -19.94
C ILE A 34 -10.25 22.29 -18.58
N PHE A 35 -10.81 21.08 -18.61
CA PHE A 35 -10.89 20.20 -17.44
C PHE A 35 -9.74 19.20 -17.44
N ILE A 36 -9.00 19.11 -16.32
CA ILE A 36 -7.98 18.10 -16.08
C ILE A 36 -8.44 17.24 -14.90
N LEU A 37 -8.78 15.97 -15.20
CA LEU A 37 -9.19 15.01 -14.21
C LEU A 37 -8.04 14.04 -13.94
N VAL A 38 -7.50 14.04 -12.73
CA VAL A 38 -6.46 13.10 -12.30
C VAL A 38 -7.11 12.00 -11.48
N ALA A 39 -6.96 10.75 -11.92
CA ALA A 39 -7.51 9.57 -11.25
C ALA A 39 -6.43 8.51 -11.05
N HIS A 40 -6.36 7.93 -9.84
CA HIS A 40 -5.48 6.81 -9.52
C HIS A 40 -6.17 5.46 -9.75
N GLN A 41 -7.50 5.45 -9.70
CA GLN A 41 -8.33 4.25 -9.87
C GLN A 41 -9.42 4.51 -10.92
N LEU A 42 -9.04 4.37 -12.20
CA LEU A 42 -9.93 4.67 -13.32
C LEU A 42 -11.26 3.91 -13.26
N GLN A 43 -11.23 2.66 -12.76
CA GLN A 43 -12.43 1.81 -12.61
C GLN A 43 -13.45 2.34 -11.59
N ARG A 44 -13.10 3.33 -10.76
CA ARG A 44 -14.02 3.99 -9.81
C ARG A 44 -14.69 5.22 -10.39
N LEU A 45 -14.24 5.71 -11.56
CA LEU A 45 -14.90 6.78 -12.27
C LEU A 45 -16.13 6.26 -13.02
N LEU A 46 -17.13 7.12 -13.17
CA LEU A 46 -18.27 6.80 -14.00
C LEU A 46 -17.83 6.61 -15.46
N PRO A 47 -18.29 5.54 -16.15
CA PRO A 47 -17.99 5.34 -17.57
C PRO A 47 -18.37 6.53 -18.45
N THR A 48 -19.43 7.25 -18.06
CA THR A 48 -19.91 8.46 -18.73
C THR A 48 -18.93 9.63 -18.66
N ILE A 49 -18.15 9.77 -17.57
CA ILE A 49 -17.06 10.75 -17.49
C ILE A 49 -15.90 10.31 -18.39
N ILE A 50 -15.52 9.02 -18.29
CA ILE A 50 -14.39 8.47 -19.05
C ILE A 50 -14.62 8.64 -20.57
N SER A 51 -15.85 8.43 -21.05
CA SER A 51 -16.20 8.55 -22.48
C SER A 51 -16.12 9.98 -23.04
N ARG A 52 -16.12 10.99 -22.16
CA ARG A 52 -16.08 12.41 -22.53
C ARG A 52 -14.70 13.05 -22.35
N CYS A 53 -13.74 12.28 -21.86
CA CYS A 53 -12.40 12.75 -21.61
C CYS A 53 -11.39 12.06 -22.52
N GLN A 54 -10.41 12.81 -23.00
CA GLN A 54 -9.24 12.22 -23.62
C GLN A 54 -8.38 11.57 -22.52
N LYS A 55 -8.14 10.27 -22.63
CA LYS A 55 -7.32 9.53 -21.66
C LYS A 55 -5.85 9.70 -21.97
N ILE A 56 -5.09 10.20 -21.01
CA ILE A 56 -3.62 10.25 -21.02
C ILE A 56 -3.11 9.31 -19.94
N ASN A 57 -2.43 8.24 -20.34
CA ASN A 57 -1.82 7.32 -19.40
C ASN A 57 -0.50 7.92 -18.88
N MET A 58 -0.34 7.92 -17.56
CA MET A 58 0.90 8.27 -16.87
C MET A 58 1.54 6.97 -16.35
N PRO A 59 2.38 6.29 -17.15
CA PRO A 59 3.01 5.05 -16.71
C PRO A 59 4.00 5.35 -15.57
N MET A 60 4.21 4.36 -14.70
CA MET A 60 5.32 4.41 -13.75
C MET A 60 6.65 4.46 -14.52
N PRO A 61 7.65 5.24 -14.04
CA PRO A 61 8.98 5.22 -14.66
C PRO A 61 9.57 3.81 -14.57
N ILE A 62 10.40 3.44 -15.56
CA ILE A 62 11.12 2.19 -15.49
C ILE A 62 12.11 2.21 -14.32
N ASP A 63 12.33 1.05 -13.70
CA ASP A 63 13.12 0.93 -12.46
C ASP A 63 14.52 1.56 -12.58
N THR A 64 15.18 1.44 -13.74
CA THR A 64 16.50 2.02 -13.96
C THR A 64 16.49 3.56 -13.87
N GLN A 65 15.48 4.22 -14.44
CA GLN A 65 15.33 5.67 -14.37
C GLN A 65 14.95 6.12 -12.95
N ALA A 66 14.03 5.41 -12.32
CA ALA A 66 13.63 5.69 -10.95
C ALA A 66 14.81 5.57 -9.97
N LEU A 67 15.62 4.51 -10.10
CA LEU A 67 16.79 4.28 -9.26
C LEU A 67 17.89 5.32 -9.51
N ALA A 68 18.15 5.70 -10.78
CA ALA A 68 19.12 6.74 -11.10
C ALA A 68 18.73 8.06 -10.41
N TRP A 69 17.49 8.48 -10.55
CA TRP A 69 16.99 9.70 -9.91
C TRP A 69 17.06 9.65 -8.39
N LEU A 70 16.65 8.53 -7.77
CA LEU A 70 16.72 8.38 -6.30
C LEU A 70 18.16 8.42 -5.78
N ASN A 71 19.11 7.82 -6.51
CA ASN A 71 20.51 7.87 -6.15
C ASN A 71 21.08 9.31 -6.24
N GLU A 72 20.70 10.08 -7.27
CA GLU A 72 21.03 11.50 -7.38
C GLU A 72 20.46 12.33 -6.22
N GLN A 73 19.28 11.96 -5.72
CA GLN A 73 18.68 12.58 -4.51
C GLN A 73 19.30 12.07 -3.21
N GLY A 74 20.29 11.19 -3.24
CA GLY A 74 20.99 10.68 -2.06
C GLY A 74 20.18 9.65 -1.24
N VAL A 75 19.16 9.03 -1.82
CA VAL A 75 18.34 8.04 -1.13
C VAL A 75 19.11 6.75 -0.92
N LYS A 76 19.31 6.35 0.34
CA LYS A 76 19.93 5.07 0.69
C LYS A 76 18.94 3.92 0.48
N ASN A 77 19.45 2.73 0.09
CA ASN A 77 18.62 1.54 -0.14
C ASN A 77 17.46 1.78 -1.14
N ALA A 78 17.66 2.65 -2.15
CA ALA A 78 16.63 3.07 -3.08
C ALA A 78 15.90 1.90 -3.76
N LYS A 79 16.62 0.82 -4.11
CA LYS A 79 16.04 -0.37 -4.75
C LYS A 79 15.02 -1.07 -3.85
N GLU A 80 15.33 -1.24 -2.58
CA GLU A 80 14.46 -1.88 -1.58
C GLU A 80 13.23 -1.02 -1.31
N GLN A 81 13.43 0.29 -1.11
CA GLN A 81 12.34 1.24 -0.92
C GLN A 81 11.42 1.31 -2.14
N LEU A 82 11.98 1.31 -3.34
CA LEU A 82 11.21 1.35 -4.59
C LEU A 82 10.34 0.10 -4.74
N ALA A 83 10.89 -1.09 -4.47
CA ALA A 83 10.13 -2.33 -4.47
C ALA A 83 8.99 -2.31 -3.44
N TYR A 84 9.28 -1.84 -2.22
CA TYR A 84 8.28 -1.74 -1.16
C TYR A 84 7.16 -0.73 -1.48
N LEU A 85 7.47 0.39 -2.13
CA LEU A 85 6.52 1.45 -2.48
C LEU A 85 5.97 1.33 -3.92
N ASP A 86 5.86 0.08 -4.40
CA ASP A 86 5.22 -0.27 -5.68
C ASP A 86 5.81 0.46 -6.89
N GLY A 87 7.12 0.76 -6.88
CA GLY A 87 7.81 1.40 -8.00
C GLY A 87 7.65 2.93 -8.04
N SER A 88 7.14 3.58 -6.99
CA SER A 88 6.94 5.04 -6.98
C SER A 88 8.15 5.80 -6.40
N PRO A 89 9.01 6.41 -7.23
CA PRO A 89 10.19 7.14 -6.73
C PRO A 89 9.83 8.38 -5.91
N ILE A 90 8.73 9.05 -6.25
CA ILE A 90 8.27 10.23 -5.52
C ILE A 90 7.85 9.85 -4.08
N LYS A 91 7.13 8.72 -3.92
CA LYS A 91 6.80 8.21 -2.58
C LYS A 91 8.05 7.83 -1.79
N VAL A 92 9.01 7.16 -2.43
CA VAL A 92 10.30 6.84 -1.80
C VAL A 92 10.96 8.11 -1.26
N PHE A 93 11.02 9.15 -2.07
CA PHE A 93 11.65 10.42 -1.68
C PHE A 93 10.90 11.13 -0.54
N SER A 94 9.57 11.13 -0.57
CA SER A 94 8.74 11.81 0.45
C SER A 94 8.63 11.04 1.77
N GLU A 95 8.76 9.71 1.75
CA GLU A 95 8.50 8.84 2.91
C GLU A 95 9.79 8.26 3.55
N GLN A 96 10.96 8.83 3.26
CA GLN A 96 12.25 8.32 3.74
C GLN A 96 12.33 8.11 5.27
N LEU A 97 11.72 9.00 6.06
CA LEU A 97 11.73 8.90 7.51
C LEU A 97 10.96 7.68 8.06
N GLN A 98 9.97 7.20 7.30
CA GLN A 98 9.17 6.03 7.68
C GLN A 98 9.92 4.72 7.44
N PHE A 99 10.92 4.72 6.56
CA PHE A 99 11.64 3.50 6.18
C PHE A 99 12.44 2.90 7.34
N ALA A 100 12.97 3.71 8.24
CA ALA A 100 13.66 3.23 9.44
C ALA A 100 12.72 2.43 10.36
N GLN A 101 11.47 2.91 10.54
CA GLN A 101 10.45 2.20 11.30
C GLN A 101 10.05 0.89 10.60
N LEU A 102 9.87 0.91 9.27
CA LEU A 102 9.53 -0.28 8.51
C LEU A 102 10.59 -1.38 8.65
N THR A 103 11.86 -1.02 8.65
CA THR A 103 12.97 -1.96 8.86
C THR A 103 12.85 -2.66 10.23
N GLU A 104 12.48 -1.94 11.28
CA GLU A 104 12.26 -2.53 12.59
C GLU A 104 11.02 -3.43 12.62
N ILE A 105 9.94 -3.03 11.97
CA ILE A 105 8.74 -3.86 11.82
C ILE A 105 9.08 -5.19 11.12
N TRP A 106 9.83 -5.14 10.01
CA TRP A 106 10.21 -6.37 9.30
C TRP A 106 11.12 -7.27 10.13
N ARG A 107 12.04 -6.67 10.91
CA ARG A 107 12.87 -7.42 11.85
C ARG A 107 12.03 -8.16 12.88
N LEU A 108 10.99 -7.52 13.42
CA LEU A 108 10.08 -8.15 14.37
C LEU A 108 9.24 -9.25 13.70
N LEU A 109 8.66 -8.99 12.53
CA LEU A 109 7.86 -9.97 11.80
C LEU A 109 8.68 -11.21 11.39
N ALA A 110 9.98 -11.04 11.09
CA ALA A 110 10.89 -12.15 10.76
C ALA A 110 11.07 -13.16 11.91
N LEU A 111 10.75 -12.79 13.16
CA LEU A 111 10.80 -13.70 14.31
C LEU A 111 9.74 -14.81 14.24
N GLY A 112 8.67 -14.63 13.46
CA GLY A 112 7.60 -15.62 13.31
C GLY A 112 6.97 -16.03 14.64
N SER A 113 7.02 -17.32 14.99
CA SER A 113 6.48 -17.83 16.27
C SER A 113 7.18 -17.30 17.53
N LYS A 114 8.36 -16.71 17.39
CA LYS A 114 9.13 -16.12 18.53
C LYS A 114 8.82 -14.64 18.74
N LEU A 115 8.01 -14.02 17.89
CA LEU A 115 7.58 -12.63 18.06
C LEU A 115 6.78 -12.50 19.36
N GLN A 116 7.03 -11.42 20.10
CA GLN A 116 6.28 -11.06 21.31
C GLN A 116 5.27 -9.97 20.95
N PRO A 117 3.95 -10.29 20.88
CA PRO A 117 2.92 -9.36 20.38
C PRO A 117 2.84 -8.04 21.15
N ASN A 118 2.92 -8.10 22.49
CA ASN A 118 2.88 -6.94 23.38
C ASN A 118 4.07 -5.97 23.19
N ILE A 119 5.22 -6.46 22.73
CA ILE A 119 6.40 -5.62 22.42
C ILE A 119 6.31 -5.10 20.98
N ALA A 120 5.81 -5.91 20.05
CA ALA A 120 5.77 -5.57 18.65
C ALA A 120 4.62 -4.62 18.27
N ALA A 121 3.45 -4.75 18.91
CA ALA A 121 2.28 -3.95 18.58
C ALA A 121 2.52 -2.43 18.69
N PRO A 122 3.09 -1.88 19.77
CA PRO A 122 3.41 -0.46 19.85
C PRO A 122 4.33 0.02 18.70
N THR A 123 5.31 -0.80 18.30
CA THR A 123 6.23 -0.46 17.20
C THR A 123 5.49 -0.39 15.86
N LEU A 124 4.56 -1.33 15.60
CA LEU A 124 3.80 -1.34 14.35
C LEU A 124 2.87 -0.13 14.20
N ILE A 125 2.33 0.39 15.31
CA ILE A 125 1.37 1.50 15.27
C ILE A 125 1.99 2.87 15.62
N ALA A 126 3.30 2.95 15.90
CA ALA A 126 3.96 4.13 16.46
C ALA A 126 3.70 5.43 15.70
N ASN A 127 3.71 5.40 14.36
CA ASN A 127 3.43 6.58 13.53
C ASN A 127 1.99 6.59 12.98
N SER A 128 1.47 5.41 12.65
CA SER A 128 0.11 5.22 12.14
C SER A 128 -0.25 3.75 12.13
N VAL A 129 -1.46 3.45 12.54
CA VAL A 129 -2.04 2.10 12.42
C VAL A 129 -2.01 1.62 10.98
N GLU A 130 -2.30 2.52 10.04
CA GLU A 130 -2.33 2.20 8.61
C GLU A 130 -0.97 1.70 8.11
N ILE A 131 0.13 2.32 8.53
CA ILE A 131 1.49 1.90 8.15
C ILE A 131 1.77 0.48 8.64
N GLY A 132 1.47 0.18 9.90
CA GLY A 132 1.66 -1.15 10.47
C GLY A 132 0.81 -2.23 9.80
N VAL A 133 -0.45 -1.90 9.51
CA VAL A 133 -1.36 -2.81 8.80
C VAL A 133 -0.86 -3.08 7.37
N ILE A 134 -0.45 -2.06 6.63
CA ILE A 134 0.13 -2.21 5.28
C ILE A 134 1.42 -3.03 5.33
N ALA A 135 2.28 -2.79 6.31
CA ALA A 135 3.51 -3.55 6.48
C ALA A 135 3.21 -5.04 6.71
N LEU A 136 2.26 -5.36 7.58
CA LEU A 136 1.82 -6.73 7.83
C LEU A 136 1.17 -7.36 6.59
N GLN A 137 0.33 -6.63 5.85
CA GLN A 137 -0.27 -7.11 4.60
C GLN A 137 0.79 -7.47 3.55
N LYS A 138 1.77 -6.59 3.32
CA LYS A 138 2.85 -6.82 2.34
C LYS A 138 3.75 -7.98 2.78
N TRP A 139 4.00 -8.14 4.07
CA TRP A 139 4.74 -9.26 4.63
C TRP A 139 4.02 -10.60 4.40
N ILE A 140 2.72 -10.65 4.72
CA ILE A 140 1.87 -11.83 4.46
C ILE A 140 1.83 -12.14 2.96
N TYR A 141 1.70 -11.11 2.11
CA TYR A 141 1.72 -11.28 0.67
C TYR A 141 2.98 -12.01 0.20
N ASP A 142 4.17 -11.60 0.66
CA ASP A 142 5.42 -12.23 0.25
C ASP A 142 5.54 -13.67 0.79
N ILE A 143 5.03 -13.99 1.98
CA ILE A 143 4.93 -15.38 2.47
C ILE A 143 4.08 -16.23 1.54
N VAL A 144 2.91 -15.73 1.12
CA VAL A 144 2.02 -16.42 0.16
C VAL A 144 2.72 -16.56 -1.19
N SER A 145 3.33 -15.48 -1.68
CA SER A 145 3.99 -15.45 -2.99
C SER A 145 5.13 -16.47 -3.08
N ILE A 146 5.95 -16.61 -2.04
CA ILE A 146 7.00 -17.63 -1.98
C ILE A 146 6.39 -19.03 -2.12
N ARG A 147 5.30 -19.32 -1.43
CA ARG A 147 4.66 -20.65 -1.46
C ARG A 147 4.14 -21.06 -2.83
N PHE A 148 3.68 -20.09 -3.65
CA PHE A 148 3.03 -20.37 -4.93
C PHE A 148 3.89 -20.05 -6.15
N SER A 149 4.72 -19.00 -6.11
CA SER A 149 5.48 -18.51 -7.27
C SER A 149 6.98 -18.44 -7.05
N GLN A 150 7.46 -18.66 -5.81
CA GLN A 150 8.86 -18.50 -5.41
C GLN A 150 9.43 -17.10 -5.70
N GLN A 151 8.57 -16.09 -5.80
CA GLN A 151 8.95 -14.72 -6.08
C GLN A 151 8.63 -13.82 -4.88
N LEU A 152 9.51 -12.85 -4.64
CA LEU A 152 9.31 -11.79 -3.67
C LEU A 152 9.00 -10.48 -4.39
N ARG A 153 8.00 -9.77 -3.91
CA ARG A 153 7.64 -8.47 -4.47
C ARG A 153 8.19 -7.30 -3.64
N TYR A 154 8.07 -7.38 -2.32
CA TYR A 154 8.29 -6.24 -1.44
C TYR A 154 9.57 -6.34 -0.60
N HIS A 155 9.94 -7.53 -0.16
CA HIS A 155 10.97 -7.71 0.87
C HIS A 155 12.13 -8.60 0.40
N ALA A 156 12.73 -8.27 -0.75
CA ALA A 156 13.82 -9.07 -1.33
C ALA A 156 15.02 -9.22 -0.37
N ALA A 157 15.33 -8.21 0.44
CA ALA A 157 16.40 -8.26 1.44
C ALA A 157 16.11 -9.26 2.59
N HIS A 158 14.86 -9.66 2.79
CA HIS A 158 14.43 -10.60 3.82
C HIS A 158 14.11 -12.01 3.28
N ALA A 159 14.59 -12.35 2.08
CA ALA A 159 14.27 -13.60 1.39
C ALA A 159 14.46 -14.85 2.25
N THR A 160 15.60 -14.98 2.95
CA THR A 160 15.90 -16.14 3.79
C THR A 160 14.91 -16.30 4.95
N ALA A 161 14.56 -15.20 5.61
CA ALA A 161 13.61 -15.23 6.73
C ALA A 161 12.21 -15.59 6.23
N LEU A 162 11.77 -14.98 5.13
CA LEU A 162 10.47 -15.23 4.52
C LEU A 162 10.34 -16.66 4.01
N GLN A 163 11.40 -17.24 3.43
CA GLN A 163 11.41 -18.66 3.03
C GLN A 163 11.22 -19.56 4.24
N ALA A 164 11.98 -19.33 5.33
CA ALA A 164 11.88 -20.13 6.55
C ALA A 164 10.48 -20.03 7.22
N LEU A 165 9.82 -18.89 7.10
CA LEU A 165 8.43 -18.70 7.54
C LEU A 165 7.44 -19.40 6.62
N ALA A 166 7.62 -19.27 5.30
CA ALA A 166 6.76 -19.88 4.31
C ALA A 166 6.75 -21.42 4.40
N ASP A 167 7.89 -22.03 4.76
CA ASP A 167 8.00 -23.49 4.92
C ASP A 167 7.22 -24.01 6.14
N LYS A 168 7.01 -23.18 7.15
CA LYS A 168 6.34 -23.55 8.42
C LYS A 168 4.89 -23.13 8.50
N VAL A 169 4.44 -22.22 7.63
CA VAL A 169 3.12 -21.59 7.75
C VAL A 169 1.98 -22.54 7.40
N ASN A 170 0.92 -22.51 8.21
CA ASN A 170 -0.37 -23.07 7.83
C ASN A 170 -1.11 -22.08 6.93
N LEU A 171 -1.30 -22.43 5.64
CA LEU A 171 -1.90 -21.54 4.64
C LEU A 171 -3.36 -21.17 4.96
N ALA A 172 -4.15 -22.11 5.48
CA ALA A 172 -5.55 -21.82 5.82
C ALA A 172 -5.65 -20.74 6.91
N SER A 173 -4.83 -20.89 7.96
CA SER A 173 -4.73 -19.90 9.04
C SER A 173 -4.15 -18.56 8.56
N LEU A 174 -3.19 -18.60 7.63
CA LEU A 174 -2.62 -17.38 7.02
C LEU A 174 -3.68 -16.57 6.24
N PHE A 175 -4.53 -17.23 5.45
CA PHE A 175 -5.63 -16.56 4.74
C PHE A 175 -6.71 -16.02 5.69
N GLN A 176 -6.96 -16.69 6.81
CA GLN A 176 -7.86 -16.17 7.85
C GLN A 176 -7.28 -14.91 8.50
N LEU A 177 -5.99 -14.93 8.82
CA LEU A 177 -5.27 -13.77 9.35
C LEU A 177 -5.33 -12.60 8.36
N GLN A 178 -5.08 -12.84 7.07
CA GLN A 178 -5.14 -11.80 6.04
C GLN A 178 -6.51 -11.11 6.02
N LYS A 179 -7.61 -11.87 6.06
CA LYS A 179 -8.96 -11.28 6.13
C LYS A 179 -9.14 -10.36 7.34
N LYS A 180 -8.58 -10.73 8.50
CA LYS A 180 -8.66 -9.90 9.70
C LYS A 180 -7.82 -8.63 9.59
N VAL A 181 -6.63 -8.72 9.00
CA VAL A 181 -5.77 -7.56 8.70
C VAL A 181 -6.46 -6.60 7.74
N ASP A 182 -7.13 -7.12 6.70
CA ASP A 182 -7.91 -6.32 5.75
C ASP A 182 -9.10 -5.62 6.42
N ASN A 183 -9.74 -6.27 7.39
CA ASN A 183 -10.82 -5.67 8.17
C ASN A 183 -10.30 -4.54 9.09
N LEU A 184 -9.17 -4.75 9.76
CA LEU A 184 -8.56 -3.69 10.58
C LEU A 184 -8.20 -2.47 9.73
N ARG A 185 -7.70 -2.66 8.51
CA ARG A 185 -7.43 -1.56 7.59
C ARG A 185 -8.66 -0.68 7.32
N LYS A 186 -9.84 -1.31 7.12
CA LYS A 186 -11.09 -0.57 6.90
C LYS A 186 -11.54 0.21 8.12
N LEU A 187 -11.16 -0.25 9.31
CA LEU A 187 -11.54 0.34 10.60
C LEU A 187 -10.47 1.27 11.17
N ALA A 188 -9.35 1.48 10.48
CA ALA A 188 -8.20 2.27 10.96
C ALA A 188 -8.56 3.74 11.32
N LEU A 189 -9.64 4.27 10.77
CA LEU A 189 -10.13 5.63 11.07
C LEU A 189 -11.17 5.67 12.21
N HIS A 190 -11.60 4.52 12.73
CA HIS A 190 -12.56 4.48 13.84
C HIS A 190 -11.84 4.59 15.20
N PRO A 191 -12.46 5.22 16.22
CA PRO A 191 -11.86 5.38 17.55
C PRO A 191 -11.88 4.07 18.33
N LEU A 192 -11.04 3.13 17.96
CA LEU A 192 -10.85 1.83 18.59
C LEU A 192 -9.49 1.77 19.29
N ASN A 193 -9.34 0.85 20.24
CA ASN A 193 -8.02 0.56 20.81
C ASN A 193 -7.18 -0.22 19.80
N HIS A 194 -6.45 0.52 18.96
CA HIS A 194 -5.64 -0.03 17.86
C HIS A 194 -4.48 -0.88 18.36
N GLU A 195 -3.92 -0.57 19.52
CA GLU A 195 -2.84 -1.35 20.11
C GLU A 195 -3.31 -2.77 20.45
N LEU A 196 -4.43 -2.89 21.15
CA LEU A 196 -5.02 -4.19 21.49
C LEU A 196 -5.41 -4.99 20.24
N GLN A 197 -5.92 -4.31 19.21
CA GLN A 197 -6.25 -4.96 17.94
C GLN A 197 -5.02 -5.47 17.21
N MET A 198 -3.95 -4.67 17.15
CA MET A 198 -2.69 -5.07 16.55
C MET A 198 -2.06 -6.21 17.34
N GLU A 199 -2.05 -6.14 18.67
CA GLU A 199 -1.56 -7.22 19.53
C GLU A 199 -2.32 -8.53 19.27
N SER A 200 -3.64 -8.48 19.16
CA SER A 200 -4.47 -9.65 18.82
C SER A 200 -4.11 -10.26 17.46
N LEU A 201 -3.89 -9.42 16.43
CA LEU A 201 -3.45 -9.89 15.11
C LEU A 201 -2.05 -10.51 15.15
N LEU A 202 -1.12 -9.91 15.89
CA LEU A 202 0.23 -10.43 16.05
C LEU A 202 0.25 -11.73 16.85
N LEU A 203 -0.65 -11.91 17.81
CA LEU A 203 -0.81 -13.18 18.51
C LEU A 203 -1.27 -14.28 17.55
N GLU A 204 -2.21 -14.00 16.66
CA GLU A 204 -2.59 -14.94 15.61
C GLU A 204 -1.47 -15.19 14.62
N TYR A 205 -0.73 -14.15 14.22
CA TYR A 205 0.45 -14.28 13.38
C TYR A 205 1.49 -15.24 13.97
N THR A 206 1.75 -15.20 15.27
CA THR A 206 2.68 -16.16 15.89
C THR A 206 2.18 -17.60 15.84
N ARG A 207 0.86 -17.80 15.96
CA ARG A 207 0.23 -19.12 15.99
C ARG A 207 0.25 -19.84 14.64
N ILE A 208 0.22 -19.11 13.51
CA ILE A 208 0.22 -19.73 12.17
C ILE A 208 1.51 -20.50 11.86
N PHE A 209 2.58 -20.29 12.62
CA PHE A 209 3.87 -20.98 12.47
C PHE A 209 4.06 -22.09 13.52
N GLN A 210 3.09 -22.33 14.39
CA GLN A 210 3.17 -23.43 15.37
C GLN A 210 2.64 -24.72 14.70
N PRO A 211 3.24 -25.88 15.00
CA PRO A 211 2.69 -27.14 14.52
C PRO A 211 1.26 -27.30 15.06
N ASN A 212 0.35 -27.73 14.20
CA ASN A 212 -1.00 -28.12 14.64
C ASN A 212 -0.84 -29.30 15.64
N ASN A 213 -1.18 -29.06 16.90
CA ASN A 213 -1.38 -30.17 17.84
C ASN A 213 -2.66 -30.91 17.49
#